data_e92ea422bb299f47005f54a78f05a2b9
#
_entry.id   e92ea422bb299f47005f54a78f05a2b9
#
_cell.length_a   1.000
_cell.length_b   1.000
_cell.length_c   1.000
_cell.angle_alpha   90.00
_cell.angle_beta   90.00
_cell.angle_gamma   90.00
#
_symmetry.space_group_name_H-M   'P 1'
#
loop_
_entity.id
_entity.type
_entity.pdbx_description
1 polymer ?
#
loop_
_entity_poly.entity_id
_entity_poly.type
_entity_poly.pdbx_seq_one_letter_code
_entity_poly.pdbx_strand_id
1 'polypeptide(L)'
;ILVSGYSKQPSILRTFATISNKDYSTVIHSVNVMALTLSYAFFTGISLRDTKRLGLAALLHDVGKTGIPSEILSAPRKLTAEEFEIIKSHPVIGSQLIREINRLGDDIALGALEHHEKLDGSGYPVGSTKISFCGQVIGIIDCYEALTNEERPYRRARDPMDTLKLLKDDVEAGKFGRRIFEKFCYSLI
;
A
#
# COMPACT_ATOMS: atom_id res chain seq x y z
N ILE A 1 -12.17 15.51 -2.32
CA ILE A 1 -10.73 15.31 -2.61
C ILE A 1 -10.55 14.80 -4.03
N LEU A 2 -11.20 13.71 -4.45
CA LEU A 2 -11.08 13.16 -5.81
C LEU A 2 -11.58 14.16 -6.87
N VAL A 3 -12.73 14.80 -6.66
CA VAL A 3 -13.31 15.76 -7.61
C VAL A 3 -12.47 17.04 -7.72
N SER A 4 -11.95 17.57 -6.61
CA SER A 4 -11.07 18.75 -6.64
C SER A 4 -9.69 18.46 -7.24
N GLY A 5 -9.23 17.21 -7.17
CA GLY A 5 -8.02 16.73 -7.83
C GLY A 5 -8.20 16.56 -9.34
N TYR A 6 -9.40 16.11 -9.78
CA TYR A 6 -9.72 15.88 -11.20
C TYR A 6 -9.64 17.15 -12.06
N SER A 7 -10.17 18.26 -11.57
CA SER A 7 -10.11 19.52 -12.31
C SER A 7 -8.68 20.08 -12.48
N LYS A 8 -7.74 19.58 -11.65
CA LYS A 8 -6.35 20.03 -11.63
C LYS A 8 -5.35 19.01 -12.19
N GLN A 9 -5.68 17.73 -12.20
CA GLN A 9 -4.80 16.65 -12.67
C GLN A 9 -5.59 15.43 -13.17
N PRO A 10 -6.08 15.45 -14.41
CA PRO A 10 -6.82 14.32 -15.01
C PRO A 10 -6.03 13.02 -15.09
N SER A 11 -4.68 13.09 -15.03
CA SER A 11 -3.78 11.95 -15.13
C SER A 11 -3.99 10.91 -14.01
N ILE A 12 -4.22 11.34 -12.75
CA ILE A 12 -4.41 10.42 -11.61
C ILE A 12 -5.63 9.53 -11.83
N LEU A 13 -6.76 10.09 -12.24
CA LEU A 13 -7.98 9.31 -12.47
C LEU A 13 -7.88 8.42 -13.71
N ARG A 14 -7.15 8.86 -14.74
CA ARG A 14 -6.84 7.98 -15.89
C ARG A 14 -6.01 6.79 -15.47
N THR A 15 -5.00 6.99 -14.62
CA THR A 15 -4.17 5.91 -14.07
C THR A 15 -5.01 4.94 -13.25
N PHE A 16 -5.91 5.44 -12.37
CA PHE A 16 -6.87 4.61 -11.64
C PHE A 16 -7.79 3.81 -12.57
N ALA A 17 -8.34 4.45 -13.61
CA ALA A 17 -9.17 3.77 -14.59
C ALA A 17 -8.38 2.68 -15.35
N THR A 18 -7.10 2.91 -15.62
CA THR A 18 -6.24 1.90 -16.25
C THR A 18 -6.02 0.69 -15.33
N ILE A 19 -5.79 0.91 -14.03
CA ILE A 19 -5.68 -0.18 -13.04
C ILE A 19 -6.99 -0.95 -12.96
N SER A 20 -8.12 -0.25 -12.86
CA SER A 20 -9.45 -0.87 -12.77
C SER A 20 -9.76 -1.77 -13.95
N ASN A 21 -9.29 -1.42 -15.14
CA ASN A 21 -9.47 -2.24 -16.34
C ASN A 21 -8.52 -3.46 -16.39
N LYS A 22 -7.36 -3.39 -15.69
CA LYS A 22 -6.39 -4.49 -15.64
C LYS A 22 -6.64 -5.45 -14.49
N ASP A 23 -6.93 -4.91 -13.31
CA ASP A 23 -7.15 -5.68 -12.09
C ASP A 23 -8.06 -4.90 -11.15
N TYR A 24 -9.35 -5.23 -11.17
CA TYR A 24 -10.36 -4.61 -10.31
C TYR A 24 -10.08 -4.86 -8.81
N SER A 25 -9.49 -6.02 -8.48
CA SER A 25 -9.17 -6.37 -7.09
C SER A 25 -8.12 -5.44 -6.50
N THR A 26 -7.14 -4.98 -7.29
CA THR A 26 -6.14 -3.98 -6.88
C THR A 26 -6.77 -2.65 -6.52
N VAL A 27 -7.82 -2.21 -7.23
CA VAL A 27 -8.51 -0.95 -6.91
C VAL A 27 -9.26 -1.05 -5.58
N ILE A 28 -10.02 -2.12 -5.38
CA ILE A 28 -10.74 -2.35 -4.11
C ILE A 28 -9.75 -2.41 -2.96
N HIS A 29 -8.68 -3.18 -3.10
CA HIS A 29 -7.59 -3.24 -2.14
C HIS A 29 -7.04 -1.85 -1.79
N SER A 30 -6.69 -1.04 -2.78
CA SER A 30 -6.16 0.31 -2.55
C SER A 30 -7.16 1.23 -1.82
N VAL A 31 -8.46 1.10 -2.12
CA VAL A 31 -9.52 1.84 -1.41
C VAL A 31 -9.65 1.37 0.04
N ASN A 32 -9.58 0.07 0.30
CA ASN A 32 -9.62 -0.49 1.65
C ASN A 32 -8.40 -0.07 2.47
N VAL A 33 -7.19 -0.15 1.88
CA VAL A 33 -5.96 0.32 2.53
C VAL A 33 -6.05 1.82 2.84
N MET A 34 -6.58 2.64 1.93
CA MET A 34 -6.84 4.07 2.19
C MET A 34 -7.82 4.26 3.35
N ALA A 35 -8.94 3.54 3.39
CA ALA A 35 -9.94 3.68 4.45
C ALA A 35 -9.36 3.35 5.83
N LEU A 36 -8.64 2.23 5.95
CA LEU A 36 -7.94 1.84 7.18
C LEU A 36 -6.85 2.86 7.57
N THR A 37 -6.13 3.40 6.59
CA THR A 37 -5.12 4.44 6.82
C THR A 37 -5.73 5.75 7.32
N LEU A 38 -6.90 6.13 6.82
CA LEU A 38 -7.64 7.30 7.31
C LEU A 38 -8.14 7.06 8.75
N SER A 39 -8.66 5.86 9.06
CA SER A 39 -9.04 5.49 10.43
C SER A 39 -7.86 5.63 11.39
N TYR A 40 -6.69 5.07 11.03
CA TYR A 40 -5.44 5.23 11.77
C TYR A 40 -5.06 6.71 11.98
N ALA A 41 -5.14 7.53 10.93
CA ALA A 41 -4.77 8.93 10.98
C ALA A 41 -5.70 9.75 11.91
N PHE A 42 -7.01 9.51 11.83
CA PHE A 42 -7.99 10.14 12.73
C PHE A 42 -7.80 9.70 14.19
N PHE A 43 -7.65 8.42 14.44
CA PHE A 43 -7.40 7.88 15.76
C PHE A 43 -6.13 8.47 16.42
N THR A 44 -5.07 8.65 15.62
CA THR A 44 -3.77 9.15 16.11
C THR A 44 -3.69 10.66 16.20
N GLY A 45 -4.71 11.41 15.78
CA GLY A 45 -4.75 12.87 15.81
C GLY A 45 -3.78 13.54 14.83
N ILE A 46 -3.46 12.88 13.74
CA ILE A 46 -2.65 13.46 12.65
C ILE A 46 -3.39 14.66 12.05
N SER A 47 -2.66 15.73 11.71
CA SER A 47 -3.26 16.92 11.12
C SER A 47 -4.11 16.60 9.88
N LEU A 48 -5.19 17.34 9.66
CA LEU A 48 -6.05 17.12 8.47
C LEU A 48 -5.25 17.20 7.15
N ARG A 49 -4.23 18.06 7.11
CA ARG A 49 -3.33 18.16 5.95
C ARG A 49 -2.59 16.84 5.73
N ASP A 50 -1.96 16.31 6.77
CA ASP A 50 -1.14 15.10 6.68
C ASP A 50 -2.02 13.86 6.54
N THR A 51 -3.21 13.83 7.15
CA THR A 51 -4.23 12.79 6.92
C THR A 51 -4.62 12.69 5.45
N LYS A 52 -4.86 13.82 4.78
CA LYS A 52 -5.16 13.83 3.33
C LYS A 52 -3.99 13.28 2.49
N ARG A 53 -2.76 13.63 2.85
CA ARG A 53 -1.56 13.16 2.15
C ARG A 53 -1.34 11.67 2.37
N LEU A 54 -1.44 11.22 3.61
CA LEU A 54 -1.30 9.81 3.96
C LEU A 54 -2.37 8.93 3.29
N GLY A 55 -3.64 9.39 3.29
CA GLY A 55 -4.72 8.71 2.58
C GLY A 55 -4.52 8.65 1.07
N LEU A 56 -3.98 9.73 0.46
CA LEU A 56 -3.67 9.73 -0.96
C LEU A 56 -2.48 8.80 -1.28
N ALA A 57 -1.47 8.76 -0.43
CA ALA A 57 -0.36 7.83 -0.57
C ALA A 57 -0.83 6.36 -0.48
N ALA A 58 -1.71 6.06 0.49
CA ALA A 58 -2.32 4.75 0.62
C ALA A 58 -3.16 4.36 -0.60
N LEU A 59 -3.92 5.30 -1.18
CA LEU A 59 -4.68 5.06 -2.40
C LEU A 59 -3.78 4.77 -3.61
N LEU A 60 -2.59 5.37 -3.66
CA LEU A 60 -1.66 5.29 -4.79
C LEU A 60 -0.51 4.29 -4.59
N HIS A 61 -0.42 3.61 -3.43
CA HIS A 61 0.73 2.78 -3.11
C HIS A 61 1.04 1.72 -4.19
N ASP A 62 0.01 1.16 -4.78
CA ASP A 62 0.04 0.10 -5.77
C ASP A 62 -0.06 0.58 -7.24
N VAL A 63 -0.04 1.90 -7.48
CA VAL A 63 -0.20 2.47 -8.82
C VAL A 63 0.80 1.93 -9.85
N GLY A 64 1.97 1.52 -9.41
CA GLY A 64 3.01 0.94 -10.26
C GLY A 64 2.66 -0.42 -10.86
N LYS A 65 1.64 -1.12 -10.36
CA LYS A 65 1.11 -2.34 -10.98
C LYS A 65 0.59 -2.10 -12.40
N THR A 66 0.32 -0.85 -12.78
CA THR A 66 0.01 -0.49 -14.19
C THR A 66 1.14 -0.83 -15.15
N GLY A 67 2.39 -0.82 -14.69
CA GLY A 67 3.57 -1.20 -15.47
C GLY A 67 3.84 -2.70 -15.52
N ILE A 68 3.10 -3.52 -14.76
CA ILE A 68 3.28 -4.97 -14.72
C ILE A 68 2.42 -5.62 -15.82
N PRO A 69 2.93 -6.63 -16.56
CA PRO A 69 2.15 -7.39 -17.53
C PRO A 69 0.90 -8.03 -16.92
N SER A 70 -0.24 -7.92 -17.61
CA SER A 70 -1.53 -8.43 -17.12
C SER A 70 -1.49 -9.94 -16.88
N GLU A 71 -0.75 -10.67 -17.70
CA GLU A 71 -0.58 -12.13 -17.64
C GLU A 71 0.08 -12.56 -16.33
N ILE A 72 0.93 -11.69 -15.75
CA ILE A 72 1.59 -11.93 -14.46
C ILE A 72 0.66 -11.52 -13.32
N LEU A 73 0.03 -10.34 -13.40
CA LEU A 73 -0.87 -9.84 -12.35
C LEU A 73 -2.08 -10.74 -12.12
N SER A 74 -2.68 -11.24 -13.21
CA SER A 74 -3.90 -12.04 -13.18
C SER A 74 -3.64 -13.55 -13.31
N ALA A 75 -2.39 -13.98 -13.10
CA ALA A 75 -2.02 -15.39 -13.26
C ALA A 75 -2.83 -16.29 -12.32
N PRO A 76 -3.60 -17.28 -12.82
CA PRO A 76 -4.42 -18.18 -11.99
C PRO A 76 -3.60 -19.30 -11.33
N ARG A 77 -2.33 -19.04 -11.03
CA ARG A 77 -1.35 -19.99 -10.51
C ARG A 77 -0.34 -19.27 -9.61
N LYS A 78 0.47 -20.03 -8.92
CA LYS A 78 1.66 -19.47 -8.26
C LYS A 78 2.61 -18.89 -9.31
N LEU A 79 3.14 -17.71 -9.02
CA LEU A 79 4.15 -17.06 -9.86
C LEU A 79 5.49 -17.81 -9.76
N THR A 80 6.27 -17.78 -10.85
CA THR A 80 7.66 -18.20 -10.79
C THR A 80 8.51 -17.19 -10.02
N ALA A 81 9.76 -17.53 -9.69
CA ALA A 81 10.65 -16.60 -9.02
C ALA A 81 10.92 -15.36 -9.88
N GLU A 82 11.09 -15.55 -11.19
CA GLU A 82 11.32 -14.47 -12.17
C GLU A 82 10.09 -13.56 -12.29
N GLU A 83 8.89 -14.13 -12.36
CA GLU A 83 7.64 -13.35 -12.38
C GLU A 83 7.45 -12.56 -11.10
N PHE A 84 7.82 -13.13 -9.95
CA PHE A 84 7.75 -12.43 -8.69
C PHE A 84 8.75 -11.26 -8.61
N GLU A 85 9.95 -11.39 -9.19
CA GLU A 85 10.89 -10.26 -9.31
C GLU A 85 10.31 -9.13 -10.18
N ILE A 86 9.55 -9.46 -11.24
CA ILE A 86 8.82 -8.45 -12.03
C ILE A 86 7.78 -7.75 -11.17
N ILE A 87 7.00 -8.48 -10.37
CA ILE A 87 6.05 -7.87 -9.42
C ILE A 87 6.75 -6.92 -8.45
N LYS A 88 7.91 -7.28 -7.91
CA LYS A 88 8.68 -6.45 -6.97
C LYS A 88 9.15 -5.11 -7.56
N SER A 89 9.04 -4.90 -8.86
CA SER A 89 9.36 -3.62 -9.50
C SER A 89 8.27 -2.54 -9.32
N HIS A 90 7.01 -2.94 -8.97
CA HIS A 90 5.89 -1.97 -8.90
C HIS A 90 6.11 -0.82 -7.91
N PRO A 91 6.80 -0.97 -6.76
CA PRO A 91 7.05 0.18 -5.87
C PRO A 91 7.91 1.25 -6.53
N VAL A 92 8.91 0.84 -7.29
CA VAL A 92 9.79 1.76 -8.05
C VAL A 92 9.01 2.45 -9.16
N ILE A 93 8.28 1.69 -9.96
CA ILE A 93 7.43 2.21 -11.05
C ILE A 93 6.39 3.19 -10.47
N GLY A 94 5.71 2.82 -9.39
CA GLY A 94 4.71 3.65 -8.74
C GLY A 94 5.27 4.95 -8.21
N SER A 95 6.42 4.91 -7.54
CA SER A 95 7.12 6.09 -7.05
C SER A 95 7.51 7.04 -8.19
N GLN A 96 7.99 6.52 -9.32
CA GLN A 96 8.33 7.32 -10.50
C GLN A 96 7.09 7.98 -11.10
N LEU A 97 6.00 7.23 -11.32
CA LEU A 97 4.74 7.75 -11.83
C LEU A 97 4.17 8.88 -10.94
N ILE A 98 4.27 8.73 -9.60
CA ILE A 98 3.79 9.75 -8.66
C ILE A 98 4.65 11.01 -8.75
N ARG A 99 5.98 10.89 -8.88
CA ARG A 99 6.89 12.03 -9.02
C ARG A 99 6.70 12.82 -10.31
N GLU A 100 6.29 12.18 -11.39
CA GLU A 100 5.94 12.84 -12.64
C GLU A 100 4.68 13.73 -12.51
N ILE A 101 3.84 13.47 -11.51
CA ILE A 101 2.67 14.29 -11.21
C ILE A 101 3.09 15.48 -10.36
N ASN A 102 3.39 16.61 -11.00
CA ASN A 102 3.71 17.86 -10.32
C ASN A 102 2.68 18.18 -9.21
N ARG A 103 3.14 18.42 -7.97
CA ARG A 103 2.38 18.81 -6.77
C ARG A 103 1.94 17.69 -5.82
N LEU A 104 2.20 16.41 -6.08
CA LEU A 104 1.86 15.37 -5.10
C LEU A 104 2.83 15.35 -3.91
N GLY A 105 4.11 15.64 -4.16
CA GLY A 105 5.16 15.67 -3.14
C GLY A 105 5.80 14.30 -2.88
N ASP A 106 7.05 14.35 -2.39
CA ASP A 106 7.89 13.16 -2.22
C ASP A 106 7.36 12.15 -1.19
N ASP A 107 6.66 12.60 -0.14
CA ASP A 107 6.10 11.72 0.88
C ASP A 107 5.06 10.74 0.31
N ILE A 108 4.27 11.14 -0.68
CA ILE A 108 3.33 10.25 -1.37
C ILE A 108 4.10 9.23 -2.23
N ALA A 109 5.13 9.68 -2.94
CA ALA A 109 5.98 8.80 -3.74
C ALA A 109 6.77 7.81 -2.87
N LEU A 110 7.21 8.22 -1.66
CA LEU A 110 7.84 7.34 -0.68
C LEU A 110 6.86 6.30 -0.15
N GLY A 111 5.58 6.64 0.05
CA GLY A 111 4.56 5.66 0.41
C GLY A 111 4.48 4.51 -0.60
N ALA A 112 4.51 4.81 -1.89
CA ALA A 112 4.53 3.79 -2.94
C ALA A 112 5.87 3.03 -3.01
N LEU A 113 7.00 3.71 -2.79
CA LEU A 113 8.32 3.09 -2.88
C LEU A 113 8.59 2.11 -1.74
N GLU A 114 8.15 2.45 -0.52
CA GLU A 114 8.64 1.85 0.71
C GLU A 114 7.65 0.90 1.40
N HIS A 115 6.40 0.77 0.92
CA HIS A 115 5.38 -0.02 1.64
C HIS A 115 5.71 -1.51 1.77
N HIS A 116 6.59 -2.04 0.95
CA HIS A 116 7.10 -3.41 1.06
C HIS A 116 8.47 -3.51 1.74
N GLU A 117 9.09 -2.39 2.13
CA GLU A 117 10.31 -2.42 2.92
C GLU A 117 10.04 -2.90 4.35
N LYS A 118 11.08 -3.45 5.01
CA LYS A 118 11.03 -3.92 6.38
C LYS A 118 12.18 -3.30 7.16
N LEU A 119 11.93 -2.95 8.44
CA LEU A 119 12.94 -2.28 9.28
C LEU A 119 14.18 -3.14 9.54
N ASP A 120 14.07 -4.46 9.39
CA ASP A 120 15.19 -5.41 9.46
C ASP A 120 15.96 -5.56 8.13
N GLY A 121 15.54 -4.84 7.06
CA GLY A 121 16.15 -4.90 5.73
C GLY A 121 15.73 -6.10 4.88
N SER A 122 14.82 -6.94 5.34
CA SER A 122 14.32 -8.13 4.60
C SER A 122 13.28 -7.77 3.51
N GLY A 123 12.90 -6.49 3.41
CA GLY A 123 11.92 -5.99 2.46
C GLY A 123 12.48 -5.76 1.05
N TYR A 124 11.68 -5.16 0.20
CA TYR A 124 12.03 -4.73 -1.15
C TYR A 124 11.38 -3.37 -1.48
N PRO A 125 11.85 -2.62 -2.50
CA PRO A 125 12.78 -3.02 -3.57
C PRO A 125 14.26 -2.87 -3.20
N VAL A 126 14.62 -2.13 -2.15
CA VAL A 126 16.00 -1.77 -1.82
C VAL A 126 16.55 -2.52 -0.61
N GLY A 127 15.68 -3.04 0.26
CA GLY A 127 16.05 -3.59 1.56
C GLY A 127 16.45 -2.48 2.55
N SER A 128 15.79 -1.33 2.46
CA SER A 128 16.07 -0.18 3.33
C SER A 128 15.58 -0.42 4.76
N THR A 129 16.45 -0.17 5.73
CA THR A 129 16.08 -0.13 7.16
C THR A 129 15.59 1.25 7.61
N LYS A 130 15.75 2.28 6.74
CA LYS A 130 15.28 3.64 6.97
C LYS A 130 14.03 3.87 6.13
N ILE A 131 12.87 3.65 6.72
CA ILE A 131 11.58 3.72 6.06
C ILE A 131 10.84 4.97 6.57
N SER A 132 10.29 5.77 5.67
CA SER A 132 9.48 6.95 6.03
C SER A 132 8.27 6.55 6.88
N PHE A 133 7.72 7.51 7.63
CA PHE A 133 6.48 7.29 8.38
C PHE A 133 5.35 6.80 7.46
N CYS A 134 5.23 7.37 6.27
CA CYS A 134 4.24 7.00 5.28
C CYS A 134 4.40 5.53 4.85
N GLY A 135 5.63 5.12 4.47
CA GLY A 135 5.94 3.74 4.08
C GLY A 135 5.66 2.73 5.20
N GLN A 136 6.02 3.06 6.45
CA GLN A 136 5.76 2.18 7.59
C GLN A 136 4.26 1.99 7.88
N VAL A 137 3.47 3.08 7.87
CA VAL A 137 2.02 3.00 8.12
C VAL A 137 1.33 2.21 7.01
N ILE A 138 1.61 2.54 5.75
CA ILE A 138 1.00 1.84 4.61
C ILE A 138 1.43 0.38 4.60
N GLY A 139 2.71 0.07 4.85
CA GLY A 139 3.21 -1.30 4.81
C GLY A 139 2.58 -2.25 5.83
N ILE A 140 2.23 -1.76 7.04
CA ILE A 140 1.49 -2.56 8.03
C ILE A 140 0.03 -2.76 7.59
N ILE A 141 -0.63 -1.68 7.14
CA ILE A 141 -2.05 -1.70 6.78
C ILE A 141 -2.28 -2.51 5.51
N ASP A 142 -1.38 -2.41 4.53
CA ASP A 142 -1.39 -3.25 3.33
C ASP A 142 -1.28 -4.73 3.68
N CYS A 143 -0.31 -5.11 4.53
CA CYS A 143 -0.19 -6.50 4.99
C CYS A 143 -1.47 -7.00 5.69
N TYR A 144 -2.09 -6.16 6.53
CA TYR A 144 -3.32 -6.52 7.23
C TYR A 144 -4.47 -6.72 6.23
N GLU A 145 -4.72 -5.77 5.36
CA GLU A 145 -5.81 -5.83 4.37
C GLU A 145 -5.60 -7.01 3.42
N ALA A 146 -4.38 -7.19 2.92
CA ALA A 146 -4.06 -8.29 2.03
C ALA A 146 -4.29 -9.68 2.64
N LEU A 147 -4.23 -9.83 3.96
CA LEU A 147 -4.45 -11.10 4.67
C LEU A 147 -5.91 -11.31 5.06
N THR A 148 -6.67 -10.23 5.29
CA THR A 148 -8.07 -10.29 5.76
C THR A 148 -9.10 -10.14 4.64
N ASN A 149 -8.70 -9.74 3.43
CA ASN A 149 -9.59 -9.56 2.29
C ASN A 149 -10.08 -10.90 1.72
N GLU A 150 -11.41 -11.07 1.67
CA GLU A 150 -12.08 -12.27 1.14
C GLU A 150 -12.13 -12.34 -0.39
N GLU A 151 -11.94 -11.22 -1.07
CA GLU A 151 -12.09 -11.14 -2.54
C GLU A 151 -10.89 -11.67 -3.33
N ARG A 152 -9.86 -12.22 -2.67
CA ARG A 152 -8.71 -12.82 -3.36
C ARG A 152 -9.01 -14.25 -3.82
N PRO A 153 -9.07 -14.51 -5.14
CA PRO A 153 -9.56 -15.79 -5.69
C PRO A 153 -8.70 -17.02 -5.33
N TYR A 154 -7.47 -16.80 -4.82
CA TYR A 154 -6.50 -17.88 -4.59
C TYR A 154 -6.15 -18.11 -3.12
N ARG A 155 -6.76 -17.36 -2.19
CA ARG A 155 -6.46 -17.48 -0.77
C ARG A 155 -7.68 -17.19 0.07
N ARG A 156 -8.02 -18.10 0.97
CA ARG A 156 -9.04 -17.85 1.99
C ARG A 156 -8.58 -16.70 2.90
N ALA A 157 -9.43 -15.73 3.14
CA ALA A 157 -9.19 -14.67 4.11
C ALA A 157 -8.86 -15.26 5.49
N ARG A 158 -7.93 -14.63 6.17
CA ARG A 158 -7.62 -14.95 7.56
C ARG A 158 -8.56 -14.18 8.49
N ASP A 159 -8.80 -14.77 9.65
CA ASP A 159 -9.46 -14.04 10.73
C ASP A 159 -8.67 -12.78 11.09
N PRO A 160 -9.34 -11.63 11.33
CA PRO A 160 -8.69 -10.38 11.69
C PRO A 160 -7.78 -10.50 12.91
N MET A 161 -8.21 -11.22 13.97
CA MET A 161 -7.41 -11.40 15.18
C MET A 161 -6.17 -12.26 14.95
N ASP A 162 -6.29 -13.30 14.12
CA ASP A 162 -5.14 -14.15 13.77
C ASP A 162 -4.15 -13.41 12.87
N THR A 163 -4.65 -12.48 12.04
CA THR A 163 -3.81 -11.58 11.26
C THR A 163 -3.05 -10.61 12.15
N LEU A 164 -3.70 -10.02 13.16
CA LEU A 164 -3.03 -9.14 14.13
C LEU A 164 -1.97 -9.88 14.94
N LYS A 165 -2.20 -11.14 15.32
CA LYS A 165 -1.17 -11.98 15.99
C LYS A 165 0.05 -12.16 15.10
N LEU A 166 -0.15 -12.51 13.83
CA LEU A 166 0.93 -12.67 12.86
C LEU A 166 1.74 -11.38 12.65
N LEU A 167 1.06 -10.24 12.53
CA LEU A 167 1.73 -8.94 12.43
C LEU A 167 2.48 -8.57 13.71
N LYS A 168 1.97 -8.99 14.88
CA LYS A 168 2.68 -8.82 16.15
C LYS A 168 3.99 -9.61 16.15
N ASP A 169 3.99 -10.87 15.66
CA ASP A 169 5.20 -11.68 15.54
C ASP A 169 6.23 -11.00 14.62
N ASP A 170 5.77 -10.40 13.50
CA ASP A 170 6.63 -9.63 12.60
C ASP A 170 7.18 -8.34 13.27
N VAL A 171 6.41 -7.69 14.14
CA VAL A 171 6.88 -6.56 14.96
C VAL A 171 7.95 -7.02 15.96
N GLU A 172 7.76 -8.15 16.62
CA GLU A 172 8.73 -8.74 17.56
C GLU A 172 10.02 -9.18 16.85
N ALA A 173 9.89 -9.62 15.59
CA ALA A 173 11.04 -9.93 14.72
C ALA A 173 11.75 -8.66 14.17
N GLY A 174 11.26 -7.46 14.48
CA GLY A 174 11.89 -6.21 14.04
C GLY A 174 11.53 -5.74 12.63
N LYS A 175 10.55 -6.36 11.98
CA LYS A 175 10.15 -6.00 10.60
C LYS A 175 9.29 -4.75 10.54
N PHE A 176 8.51 -4.47 11.57
CA PHE A 176 7.60 -3.33 11.65
C PHE A 176 7.78 -2.53 12.94
N GLY A 177 7.43 -1.25 12.90
CA GLY A 177 7.48 -0.35 14.04
C GLY A 177 6.39 -0.66 15.07
N ARG A 178 6.79 -1.07 16.30
CA ARG A 178 5.88 -1.41 17.41
C ARG A 178 4.82 -0.32 17.65
N ARG A 179 5.23 0.95 17.75
CA ARG A 179 4.33 2.07 18.05
C ARG A 179 3.27 2.29 16.97
N ILE A 180 3.63 2.06 15.68
CA ILE A 180 2.68 2.18 14.57
C ILE A 180 1.68 1.02 14.64
N PHE A 181 2.16 -0.19 14.86
CA PHE A 181 1.32 -1.38 14.97
C PHE A 181 0.31 -1.26 16.13
N GLU A 182 0.75 -0.87 17.33
CA GLU A 182 -0.12 -0.71 18.49
C GLU A 182 -1.24 0.31 18.20
N LYS A 183 -0.89 1.47 17.64
CA LYS A 183 -1.87 2.48 17.25
C LYS A 183 -2.82 2.00 16.15
N PHE A 184 -2.33 1.20 15.22
CA PHE A 184 -3.18 0.59 14.19
C PHE A 184 -4.19 -0.38 14.82
N CYS A 185 -3.78 -1.26 15.73
CA CYS A 185 -4.70 -2.14 16.45
C CYS A 185 -5.83 -1.36 17.15
N TYR A 186 -5.50 -0.27 17.84
CA TYR A 186 -6.51 0.57 18.49
C TYR A 186 -7.40 1.34 17.53
N SER A 187 -6.95 1.62 16.31
CA SER A 187 -7.75 2.30 15.30
C SER A 187 -8.81 1.42 14.63
N LEU A 188 -8.78 0.10 14.89
CA LEU A 188 -9.74 -0.88 14.36
C LEU A 188 -10.98 -1.07 15.28
N ILE A 189 -10.96 -0.50 16.49
CA ILE A 189 -12.01 -0.59 17.49
C ILE A 189 -12.89 0.68 17.44
#